data_99714e2e49cf29d4deecbf7603e62481
#
_entry.id   99714e2e49cf29d4deecbf7603e62481
#
_cell.length_a   1.000
_cell.length_b   1.000
_cell.length_c   1.000
_cell.angle_alpha   90.00
_cell.angle_beta   90.00
_cell.angle_gamma   90.00
#
_symmetry.space_group_name_H-M   'P 1'
#
loop_
_entity.id
_entity.type
_entity.pdbx_description
1 polymer ?
#
loop_
_entity_poly.entity_id
_entity_poly.type
_entity_poly.pdbx_seq_one_letter_code
_entity_poly.pdbx_strand_id
1 'polypeptide(L)'
;VCYSDFGSRRKAVNFVSRVPAKRRALWDKLGITPRGVDREIAEMMHRTHMGCDNDAPNTLLHAARCALADGWAGSMIATELCDVLFGTPKPKMSTANLGVIKKETVNILVHGHNPVVSEMILDAARDPEMVELAKKNGATGITVAGLCCTGNELLMRQGMPMAGNHLMTELAIVTGAVEVVV
;
A
#
# COMPACT_ATOMS: atom_id res chain seq x y z
N VAL A 1 8.90 19.51 -1.75
CA VAL A 1 9.47 18.14 -1.66
C VAL A 1 8.89 17.29 -2.78
N CYS A 2 7.58 17.06 -2.81
CA CYS A 2 6.95 16.20 -3.82
C CYS A 2 7.31 16.59 -5.25
N TYR A 3 7.22 17.88 -5.59
CA TYR A 3 7.53 18.34 -6.94
C TYR A 3 8.97 18.07 -7.36
N SER A 4 9.95 18.21 -6.46
CA SER A 4 11.34 17.93 -6.78
C SER A 4 11.63 16.44 -6.94
N ASP A 5 10.88 15.59 -6.26
CA ASP A 5 11.06 14.14 -6.30
C ASP A 5 10.30 13.49 -7.46
N PHE A 6 9.19 14.08 -7.89
CA PHE A 6 8.38 13.57 -9.01
C PHE A 6 8.74 14.19 -10.36
N GLY A 7 8.93 15.49 -10.44
CA GLY A 7 9.04 16.22 -11.71
C GLY A 7 10.39 16.88 -12.01
N SER A 8 11.37 16.85 -11.10
CA SER A 8 12.62 17.56 -11.31
C SER A 8 13.56 16.84 -12.28
N ARG A 9 13.84 17.49 -13.41
CA ARG A 9 14.81 16.98 -14.40
C ARG A 9 16.27 17.33 -14.11
N ARG A 10 16.54 18.19 -13.12
CA ARG A 10 17.87 18.82 -12.93
C ARG A 10 18.49 18.65 -11.55
N LYS A 11 17.77 18.14 -10.58
CA LYS A 11 18.25 17.95 -9.20
C LYS A 11 18.14 16.49 -8.79
N ALA A 12 19.08 16.02 -7.97
CA ALA A 12 18.92 14.76 -7.30
C ALA A 12 17.65 14.77 -6.45
N VAL A 13 16.94 13.64 -6.40
CA VAL A 13 15.75 13.48 -5.56
C VAL A 13 16.11 13.68 -4.08
N ASN A 14 15.21 14.33 -3.32
CA ASN A 14 15.52 14.75 -1.95
C ASN A 14 15.89 13.59 -1.03
N PHE A 15 15.23 12.44 -1.15
CA PHE A 15 15.53 11.33 -0.26
C PHE A 15 16.94 10.75 -0.49
N VAL A 16 17.48 10.80 -1.69
CA VAL A 16 18.84 10.35 -2.00
C VAL A 16 19.88 11.14 -1.21
N SER A 17 19.62 12.42 -0.98
CA SER A 17 20.53 13.26 -0.17
C SER A 17 20.55 12.88 1.32
N ARG A 18 19.50 12.20 1.80
CA ARG A 18 19.36 11.76 3.20
C ARG A 18 19.87 10.34 3.44
N VAL A 19 20.21 9.62 2.40
CA VAL A 19 20.74 8.26 2.51
C VAL A 19 22.16 8.29 3.07
N PRO A 20 22.53 7.39 4.01
CA PRO A 20 23.88 7.29 4.51
C PRO A 20 24.91 7.15 3.39
N ALA A 21 26.00 7.91 3.46
CA ALA A 21 27.01 8.02 2.38
C ALA A 21 27.51 6.66 1.86
N LYS A 22 27.75 5.70 2.76
CA LYS A 22 28.19 4.34 2.40
C LYS A 22 27.16 3.61 1.52
N ARG A 23 25.86 3.75 1.84
CA ARG A 23 24.77 3.16 1.06
C ARG A 23 24.61 3.86 -0.29
N ARG A 24 24.70 5.18 -0.30
CA ARG A 24 24.64 5.96 -1.53
C ARG A 24 25.77 5.59 -2.49
N ALA A 25 26.98 5.47 -2.00
CA ALA A 25 28.12 5.04 -2.82
C ALA A 25 27.91 3.66 -3.47
N LEU A 26 27.25 2.73 -2.75
CA LEU A 26 26.87 1.43 -3.31
C LEU A 26 25.81 1.58 -4.41
N TRP A 27 24.78 2.40 -4.20
CA TRP A 27 23.76 2.65 -5.22
C TRP A 27 24.35 3.28 -6.49
N ASP A 28 25.22 4.27 -6.31
CA ASP A 28 25.91 4.93 -7.43
C ASP A 28 26.79 3.93 -8.20
N LYS A 29 27.55 3.08 -7.48
CA LYS A 29 28.36 2.03 -8.07
C LYS A 29 27.57 1.03 -8.89
N LEU A 30 26.36 0.66 -8.42
CA LEU A 30 25.47 -0.28 -9.09
C LEU A 30 24.56 0.37 -10.15
N GLY A 31 24.58 1.69 -10.27
CA GLY A 31 23.72 2.43 -11.19
C GLY A 31 22.23 2.38 -10.81
N ILE A 32 21.90 2.13 -9.52
CA ILE A 32 20.53 2.01 -9.03
C ILE A 32 20.05 3.24 -8.26
N THR A 33 20.81 4.32 -8.22
CA THR A 33 20.37 5.58 -7.61
C THR A 33 19.20 6.17 -8.41
N PRO A 34 18.01 6.34 -7.81
CA PRO A 34 16.85 6.87 -8.52
C PRO A 34 17.05 8.31 -8.98
N ARG A 35 16.56 8.62 -10.18
CA ARG A 35 16.66 9.94 -10.82
C ARG A 35 15.41 10.81 -10.63
N GLY A 36 14.29 10.17 -10.29
CA GLY A 36 12.98 10.76 -10.07
C GLY A 36 11.91 9.67 -10.24
N VAL A 37 10.80 9.79 -9.53
CA VAL A 37 9.75 8.76 -9.55
C VAL A 37 9.12 8.64 -10.94
N ASP A 38 8.74 9.76 -11.54
CA ASP A 38 8.16 9.83 -12.89
C ASP A 38 9.11 9.27 -13.96
N ARG A 39 10.40 9.52 -13.83
CA ARG A 39 11.41 9.05 -14.77
C ARG A 39 11.61 7.54 -14.69
N GLU A 40 11.64 6.98 -13.49
CA GLU A 40 11.76 5.53 -13.33
C GLU A 40 10.52 4.79 -13.83
N ILE A 41 9.32 5.35 -13.60
CA ILE A 41 8.07 4.79 -14.13
C ILE A 41 8.04 4.84 -15.66
N ALA A 42 8.37 5.99 -16.26
CA ALA A 42 8.39 6.12 -17.71
C ALA A 42 9.40 5.16 -18.37
N GLU A 43 10.60 5.01 -17.79
CA GLU A 43 11.59 4.06 -18.28
C GLU A 43 11.14 2.61 -18.10
N MET A 44 10.53 2.28 -16.97
CA MET A 44 9.98 0.96 -16.70
C MET A 44 8.91 0.58 -17.75
N MET A 45 7.98 1.48 -18.03
CA MET A 45 6.93 1.26 -19.02
C MET A 45 7.49 1.07 -20.42
N HIS A 46 8.57 1.80 -20.77
CA HIS A 46 9.24 1.59 -22.06
C HIS A 46 9.98 0.26 -22.11
N ARG A 47 10.78 -0.07 -21.09
CA ARG A 47 11.58 -1.31 -21.06
C ARG A 47 10.74 -2.59 -21.00
N THR A 48 9.63 -2.56 -20.32
CA THR A 48 8.71 -3.72 -20.21
C THR A 48 7.84 -3.91 -21.46
N HIS A 49 7.88 -2.97 -22.39
CA HIS A 49 7.23 -3.14 -23.68
C HIS A 49 7.93 -4.24 -24.49
N MET A 50 7.13 -5.13 -25.10
CA MET A 50 7.64 -6.32 -25.79
C MET A 50 8.71 -5.98 -26.84
N GLY A 51 9.89 -6.60 -26.73
CA GLY A 51 11.00 -6.43 -27.66
C GLY A 51 11.87 -5.19 -27.46
N CYS A 52 11.57 -4.33 -26.49
CA CYS A 52 12.36 -3.11 -26.23
C CYS A 52 13.65 -3.34 -25.46
N ASP A 53 13.65 -4.23 -24.48
CA ASP A 53 14.83 -4.53 -23.65
C ASP A 53 14.89 -6.03 -23.33
N ASN A 54 15.98 -6.66 -23.77
CA ASN A 54 16.25 -8.08 -23.54
C ASN A 54 17.49 -8.32 -22.66
N ASP A 55 18.08 -7.25 -22.08
CA ASP A 55 19.20 -7.34 -21.15
C ASP A 55 18.70 -7.58 -19.73
N ALA A 56 18.64 -8.85 -19.31
CA ALA A 56 18.15 -9.23 -17.99
C ALA A 56 18.93 -8.59 -16.82
N PRO A 57 20.27 -8.55 -16.77
CA PRO A 57 21.01 -7.84 -15.72
C PRO A 57 20.64 -6.36 -15.62
N ASN A 58 20.55 -5.66 -16.74
CA ASN A 58 20.20 -4.25 -16.78
C ASN A 58 18.74 -4.01 -16.34
N THR A 59 17.83 -4.88 -16.74
CA THR A 59 16.43 -4.84 -16.32
C THR A 59 16.29 -5.07 -14.82
N LEU A 60 17.03 -6.01 -14.23
CA LEU A 60 17.06 -6.25 -12.79
C LEU A 60 17.58 -5.04 -12.01
N LEU A 61 18.67 -4.41 -12.48
CA LEU A 61 19.18 -3.19 -11.86
C LEU A 61 18.17 -2.03 -11.96
N HIS A 62 17.45 -1.93 -13.07
CA HIS A 62 16.37 -0.96 -13.20
C HIS A 62 15.19 -1.28 -12.26
N ALA A 63 14.80 -2.53 -12.11
CA ALA A 63 13.79 -2.93 -11.14
C ALA A 63 14.18 -2.53 -9.70
N ALA A 64 15.44 -2.73 -9.31
CA ALA A 64 15.96 -2.26 -8.03
C ALA A 64 15.86 -0.72 -7.88
N ARG A 65 16.15 0.03 -8.95
CA ARG A 65 16.02 1.49 -8.98
C ARG A 65 14.55 1.93 -8.84
N CYS A 66 13.63 1.25 -9.52
CA CYS A 66 12.20 1.48 -9.37
C CYS A 66 11.71 1.18 -7.95
N ALA A 67 12.14 0.06 -7.36
CA ALA A 67 11.79 -0.30 -5.99
C ALA A 67 12.26 0.73 -4.96
N LEU A 68 13.46 1.30 -5.16
CA LEU A 68 13.95 2.38 -4.31
C LEU A 68 13.13 3.67 -4.47
N ALA A 69 12.72 3.99 -5.69
CA ALA A 69 11.84 5.14 -5.95
C ALA A 69 10.44 4.93 -5.35
N ASP A 70 9.89 3.72 -5.45
CA ASP A 70 8.60 3.34 -4.89
C ASP A 70 8.60 3.35 -3.36
N GLY A 71 9.64 2.84 -2.72
CA GLY A 71 9.79 2.89 -1.25
C GLY A 71 9.73 4.31 -0.71
N TRP A 72 10.16 5.29 -1.49
CA TRP A 72 9.99 6.71 -1.15
C TRP A 72 8.60 7.24 -1.48
N ALA A 73 8.14 7.07 -2.72
CA ALA A 73 6.89 7.64 -3.21
C ALA A 73 5.66 6.86 -2.73
N GLY A 74 5.64 5.56 -2.94
CA GLY A 74 4.50 4.70 -2.64
C GLY A 74 4.32 4.43 -1.15
N SER A 75 5.40 4.47 -0.36
CA SER A 75 5.33 4.26 1.08
C SER A 75 5.43 5.57 1.85
N MET A 76 6.53 6.30 1.76
CA MET A 76 6.76 7.49 2.61
C MET A 76 5.87 8.67 2.24
N ILE A 77 5.91 9.14 0.99
CA ILE A 77 5.13 10.33 0.58
C ILE A 77 3.64 10.03 0.61
N ALA A 78 3.22 8.84 0.17
CA ALA A 78 1.81 8.47 0.20
C ALA A 78 1.26 8.42 1.63
N THR A 79 2.02 7.90 2.60
CA THR A 79 1.63 7.90 4.01
C THR A 79 1.53 9.33 4.56
N GLU A 80 2.49 10.21 4.24
CA GLU A 80 2.43 11.62 4.64
C GLU A 80 1.21 12.34 4.06
N LEU A 81 0.84 12.05 2.82
CA LEU A 81 -0.38 12.58 2.23
C LEU A 81 -1.65 12.07 2.94
N CYS A 82 -1.66 10.80 3.34
CA CYS A 82 -2.76 10.23 4.12
C CYS A 82 -2.88 10.88 5.50
N ASP A 83 -1.76 11.24 6.13
CA ASP A 83 -1.77 12.00 7.39
C ASP A 83 -2.42 13.38 7.24
N VAL A 84 -2.21 14.02 6.09
CA VAL A 84 -2.86 15.31 5.77
C VAL A 84 -4.37 15.13 5.54
N LEU A 85 -4.78 14.05 4.86
CA LEU A 85 -6.19 13.83 4.50
C LEU A 85 -7.01 13.28 5.66
N PHE A 86 -6.47 12.34 6.43
CA PHE A 86 -7.20 11.55 7.42
C PHE A 86 -6.67 11.72 8.85
N GLY A 87 -5.67 12.56 9.04
CA GLY A 87 -5.00 12.76 10.33
C GLY A 87 -3.91 11.73 10.63
N THR A 88 -3.03 12.09 11.54
CA THR A 88 -1.90 11.25 11.95
C THR A 88 -2.37 10.04 12.75
N PRO A 89 -1.91 8.82 12.42
CA PRO A 89 -2.29 7.61 13.14
C PRO A 89 -1.82 7.67 14.61
N LYS A 90 -2.60 7.04 15.49
CA LYS A 90 -2.29 6.93 16.91
C LYS A 90 -2.45 5.48 17.37
N PRO A 91 -1.61 4.99 18.31
CA PRO A 91 -1.79 3.65 18.86
C PRO A 91 -3.21 3.45 19.40
N LYS A 92 -3.85 2.38 18.98
CA LYS A 92 -5.18 1.97 19.43
C LYS A 92 -5.19 0.49 19.76
N MET A 93 -5.97 0.12 20.77
CA MET A 93 -6.25 -1.28 21.06
C MET A 93 -7.28 -1.82 20.09
N SER A 94 -7.03 -2.99 19.55
CA SER A 94 -7.96 -3.68 18.65
C SER A 94 -7.74 -5.20 18.71
N THR A 95 -8.60 -5.95 18.02
CA THR A 95 -8.48 -7.41 17.91
C THR A 95 -7.67 -7.76 16.67
N ALA A 96 -6.73 -8.69 16.80
CA ALA A 96 -5.87 -9.14 15.71
C ALA A 96 -5.82 -10.68 15.66
N ASN A 97 -6.79 -11.29 15.00
CA ASN A 97 -6.83 -12.73 14.69
C ASN A 97 -7.89 -13.03 13.62
N LEU A 98 -7.89 -14.25 13.06
CA LEU A 98 -8.86 -14.67 12.04
C LEU A 98 -10.32 -14.69 12.53
N GLY A 99 -10.56 -14.75 13.83
CA GLY A 99 -11.91 -14.73 14.40
C GLY A 99 -12.65 -13.40 14.24
N VAL A 100 -12.01 -12.36 13.67
CA VAL A 100 -12.71 -11.12 13.27
C VAL A 100 -13.57 -11.32 12.03
N ILE A 101 -13.27 -12.33 11.21
CA ILE A 101 -14.05 -12.74 10.04
C ILE A 101 -15.23 -13.56 10.54
N LYS A 102 -16.45 -13.13 10.22
CA LYS A 102 -17.69 -13.74 10.71
C LYS A 102 -18.57 -14.20 9.55
N LYS A 103 -19.01 -15.44 9.56
CA LYS A 103 -19.86 -16.00 8.50
C LYS A 103 -21.19 -15.25 8.30
N GLU A 104 -21.65 -14.58 9.32
CA GLU A 104 -22.94 -13.88 9.32
C GLU A 104 -22.86 -12.46 8.74
N THR A 105 -21.66 -11.97 8.43
CA THR A 105 -21.44 -10.62 7.88
C THR A 105 -20.84 -10.70 6.49
N VAL A 106 -21.00 -9.66 5.69
CA VAL A 106 -20.19 -9.44 4.50
C VAL A 106 -18.79 -9.06 4.97
N ASN A 107 -17.77 -9.86 4.63
CA ASN A 107 -16.40 -9.64 5.07
C ASN A 107 -15.57 -9.03 3.93
N ILE A 108 -15.04 -7.85 4.18
CA ILE A 108 -14.15 -7.12 3.29
C ILE A 108 -12.76 -7.09 3.93
N LEU A 109 -11.77 -7.67 3.29
CA LEU A 109 -10.38 -7.60 3.73
C LEU A 109 -9.65 -6.50 2.97
N VAL A 110 -9.03 -5.59 3.70
CA VAL A 110 -8.18 -4.55 3.13
C VAL A 110 -6.72 -4.96 3.24
N HIS A 111 -6.04 -5.04 2.09
CA HIS A 111 -4.68 -5.55 1.95
C HIS A 111 -3.86 -4.65 1.01
N GLY A 112 -2.70 -4.18 1.45
CA GLY A 112 -1.87 -3.26 0.66
C GLY A 112 -1.07 -2.32 1.55
N HIS A 113 -0.62 -1.19 1.00
CA HIS A 113 0.24 -0.24 1.71
C HIS A 113 -0.45 1.11 1.94
N ASN A 114 -1.09 1.65 0.91
CA ASN A 114 -1.67 2.99 0.95
C ASN A 114 -3.11 2.93 1.48
N PRO A 115 -3.45 3.67 2.54
CA PRO A 115 -4.77 3.59 3.17
C PRO A 115 -5.86 4.40 2.47
N VAL A 116 -5.60 5.18 1.42
CA VAL A 116 -6.61 6.08 0.80
C VAL A 116 -7.87 5.31 0.37
N VAL A 117 -7.70 4.26 -0.44
CA VAL A 117 -8.84 3.46 -0.91
C VAL A 117 -9.51 2.73 0.26
N SER A 118 -8.70 2.21 1.18
CA SER A 118 -9.19 1.46 2.33
C SER A 118 -9.96 2.32 3.32
N GLU A 119 -9.59 3.59 3.52
CA GLU A 119 -10.39 4.57 4.30
C GLU A 119 -11.76 4.79 3.65
N MET A 120 -11.80 4.98 2.34
CA MET A 120 -13.07 5.16 1.62
C MET A 120 -13.95 3.91 1.67
N ILE A 121 -13.37 2.72 1.61
CA ILE A 121 -14.09 1.45 1.76
C ILE A 121 -14.69 1.33 3.16
N LEU A 122 -13.91 1.68 4.18
CA LEU A 122 -14.38 1.62 5.56
C LEU A 122 -15.53 2.61 5.80
N ASP A 123 -15.44 3.81 5.25
CA ASP A 123 -16.51 4.80 5.32
C ASP A 123 -17.77 4.32 4.59
N ALA A 124 -17.62 3.79 3.37
CA ALA A 124 -18.74 3.21 2.62
C ALA A 124 -19.37 2.01 3.34
N ALA A 125 -18.57 1.13 3.94
CA ALA A 125 -19.07 -0.02 4.69
C ALA A 125 -19.86 0.36 5.96
N ARG A 126 -19.65 1.57 6.47
CA ARG A 126 -20.39 2.14 7.63
C ARG A 126 -21.64 2.90 7.21
N ASP A 127 -21.83 3.14 5.92
CA ASP A 127 -23.02 3.83 5.41
C ASP A 127 -24.27 3.01 5.72
N PRO A 128 -25.31 3.64 6.31
CA PRO A 128 -26.58 2.96 6.64
C PRO A 128 -27.23 2.25 5.44
N GLU A 129 -27.16 2.83 4.24
CA GLU A 129 -27.74 2.22 3.03
C GLU A 129 -27.00 0.92 2.67
N MET A 130 -25.69 0.89 2.79
CA MET A 130 -24.87 -0.31 2.54
C MET A 130 -25.13 -1.39 3.57
N VAL A 131 -25.24 -1.02 4.84
CA VAL A 131 -25.58 -1.97 5.92
C VAL A 131 -26.97 -2.56 5.71
N GLU A 132 -27.98 -1.76 5.35
CA GLU A 132 -29.31 -2.25 5.04
C GLU A 132 -29.35 -3.13 3.77
N LEU A 133 -28.55 -2.82 2.78
CA LEU A 133 -28.38 -3.67 1.59
C LEU A 133 -27.81 -5.04 1.97
N ALA A 134 -26.78 -5.07 2.81
CA ALA A 134 -26.21 -6.32 3.31
C ALA A 134 -27.27 -7.16 4.06
N LYS A 135 -28.07 -6.53 4.93
CA LYS A 135 -29.17 -7.20 5.64
C LYS A 135 -30.26 -7.74 4.71
N LYS A 136 -30.63 -7.00 3.68
CA LYS A 136 -31.60 -7.47 2.67
C LYS A 136 -31.10 -8.72 1.92
N ASN A 137 -29.79 -8.89 1.83
CA ASN A 137 -29.15 -10.06 1.21
C ASN A 137 -28.81 -11.18 2.22
N GLY A 138 -29.29 -11.10 3.45
CA GLY A 138 -29.19 -12.17 4.46
C GLY A 138 -27.99 -12.07 5.40
N ALA A 139 -27.17 -11.03 5.29
CA ALA A 139 -26.09 -10.77 6.24
C ALA A 139 -26.60 -9.98 7.45
N THR A 140 -25.88 -10.06 8.58
CA THR A 140 -26.18 -9.25 9.77
C THR A 140 -25.56 -7.86 9.73
N GLY A 141 -24.63 -7.62 8.80
CA GLY A 141 -23.92 -6.37 8.61
C GLY A 141 -22.68 -6.54 7.74
N ILE A 142 -21.77 -5.56 7.79
CA ILE A 142 -20.52 -5.56 7.05
C ILE A 142 -19.37 -5.53 8.04
N THR A 143 -18.38 -6.40 7.85
CA THR A 143 -17.12 -6.43 8.60
C THR A 143 -16.00 -6.02 7.67
N VAL A 144 -15.27 -4.97 8.03
CA VAL A 144 -14.00 -4.62 7.37
C VAL A 144 -12.87 -5.01 8.31
N ALA A 145 -11.92 -5.81 7.83
CA ALA A 145 -10.77 -6.24 8.60
C ALA A 145 -9.48 -6.05 7.81
N GLY A 146 -8.41 -5.73 8.51
CA GLY A 146 -7.11 -5.45 7.91
C GLY A 146 -6.21 -6.67 7.76
N LEU A 147 -5.41 -6.60 6.72
CA LEU A 147 -4.22 -7.43 6.54
C LEU A 147 -3.03 -6.52 6.29
N CYS A 148 -1.87 -6.74 6.61
CA CYS A 148 -0.64 -5.98 6.35
C CYS A 148 -0.71 -4.44 6.58
N CYS A 149 -0.02 -3.63 5.79
CA CYS A 149 0.25 -2.21 6.09
C CYS A 149 -0.98 -1.32 6.10
N THR A 150 -1.84 -1.40 5.09
CA THR A 150 -3.08 -0.58 5.05
C THR A 150 -4.01 -0.92 6.22
N GLY A 151 -4.08 -2.19 6.61
CA GLY A 151 -4.83 -2.61 7.78
C GLY A 151 -4.30 -1.99 9.08
N ASN A 152 -2.98 -1.94 9.26
CA ASN A 152 -2.35 -1.27 10.41
C ASN A 152 -2.66 0.24 10.43
N GLU A 153 -2.63 0.88 9.27
CA GLU A 153 -2.98 2.30 9.15
C GLU A 153 -4.43 2.56 9.59
N LEU A 154 -5.37 1.76 9.12
CA LEU A 154 -6.79 1.87 9.51
C LEU A 154 -7.03 1.51 10.98
N LEU A 155 -6.31 0.51 11.51
CA LEU A 155 -6.35 0.21 12.93
C LEU A 155 -5.96 1.42 13.76
N MET A 156 -4.84 2.07 13.44
CA MET A 156 -4.34 3.21 14.19
C MET A 156 -5.19 4.48 14.01
N ARG A 157 -5.86 4.65 12.87
CA ARG A 157 -6.77 5.78 12.63
C ARG A 157 -8.18 5.50 13.13
N GLN A 158 -8.76 4.38 12.76
CA GLN A 158 -10.18 4.06 12.93
C GLN A 158 -10.45 3.00 14.00
N GLY A 159 -9.44 2.31 14.53
CA GLY A 159 -9.61 1.20 15.46
C GLY A 159 -10.16 -0.08 14.81
N MET A 160 -10.01 -0.21 13.50
CA MET A 160 -10.49 -1.36 12.74
C MET A 160 -9.75 -2.65 13.17
N PRO A 161 -10.42 -3.82 13.24
CA PRO A 161 -9.76 -5.07 13.59
C PRO A 161 -8.85 -5.58 12.47
N MET A 162 -7.89 -6.42 12.84
CA MET A 162 -6.96 -7.09 11.94
C MET A 162 -7.30 -8.57 11.83
N ALA A 163 -7.45 -9.10 10.62
CA ALA A 163 -7.57 -10.54 10.40
C ALA A 163 -6.22 -11.26 10.57
N GLY A 164 -5.12 -10.56 10.34
CA GLY A 164 -3.78 -11.08 10.50
C GLY A 164 -2.73 -10.20 9.83
N ASN A 165 -1.54 -10.75 9.66
CA ASN A 165 -0.49 -10.13 8.87
C ASN A 165 -0.52 -10.63 7.41
N HIS A 166 0.36 -10.10 6.59
CA HIS A 166 0.47 -10.47 5.16
C HIS A 166 0.70 -11.98 4.92
N LEU A 167 1.39 -12.70 5.80
CA LEU A 167 1.58 -14.14 5.68
C LEU A 167 0.32 -14.97 5.96
N MET A 168 -0.70 -14.35 6.54
CA MET A 168 -1.98 -14.99 6.86
C MET A 168 -3.06 -14.73 5.80
N THR A 169 -2.73 -14.04 4.72
CA THR A 169 -3.70 -13.67 3.67
C THR A 169 -4.40 -14.90 3.09
N GLU A 170 -3.62 -15.92 2.74
CA GLU A 170 -4.15 -17.16 2.19
C GLU A 170 -5.05 -17.90 3.20
N LEU A 171 -4.65 -17.93 4.47
CA LEU A 171 -5.46 -18.52 5.53
C LEU A 171 -6.80 -17.79 5.70
N ALA A 172 -6.80 -16.47 5.60
CA ALA A 172 -8.02 -15.68 5.66
C ALA A 172 -8.95 -16.00 4.47
N ILE A 173 -8.41 -16.09 3.26
CA ILE A 173 -9.18 -16.40 2.05
C ILE A 173 -9.75 -17.82 2.10
N VAL A 174 -8.96 -18.83 2.50
CA VAL A 174 -9.42 -20.24 2.55
C VAL A 174 -10.44 -20.52 3.65
N THR A 175 -10.74 -19.56 4.53
CA THR A 175 -11.89 -19.68 5.45
C THR A 175 -13.22 -19.81 4.69
N GLY A 176 -13.27 -19.36 3.43
CA GLY A 176 -14.48 -19.32 2.62
C GLY A 176 -15.55 -18.33 3.13
N ALA A 177 -15.18 -17.44 4.03
CA ALA A 177 -16.07 -16.44 4.62
C ALA A 177 -15.72 -15.01 4.22
N VAL A 178 -14.81 -14.83 3.25
CA VAL A 178 -14.38 -13.51 2.74
C VAL A 178 -15.02 -13.30 1.38
N GLU A 179 -15.81 -12.24 1.25
CA GLU A 179 -16.47 -11.88 -0.01
C GLU A 179 -15.58 -11.01 -0.90
N VAL A 180 -14.77 -10.13 -0.29
CA VAL A 180 -13.96 -9.16 -1.04
C VAL A 180 -12.59 -9.01 -0.39
N VAL A 181 -11.54 -8.99 -1.22
CA VAL A 181 -10.17 -8.57 -0.85
C VAL A 181 -9.79 -7.39 -1.75
N VAL A 182 -9.32 -6.29 -1.14
CA VAL A 182 -8.97 -5.04 -1.84
C VAL A 182 -7.52 -4.66 -1.55
#